data_47f112e1d36d8b3b1eaca7c1a227b5fe
#
_entry.id   47f112e1d36d8b3b1eaca7c1a227b5fe
#
_cell.length_a   1.000
_cell.length_b   1.000
_cell.length_c   1.000
_cell.angle_alpha   90.00
_cell.angle_beta   90.00
_cell.angle_gamma   90.00
#
_symmetry.space_group_name_H-M   'P 1'
#
loop_
_entity.id
_entity.type
_entity.pdbx_description
1 polymer ?
#
loop_
_entity_poly.entity_id
_entity_poly.type
_entity_poly.pdbx_seq_one_letter_code
_entity_poly.pdbx_strand_id
1 'polypeptide(L)'
;MTIKLGLVGTGTVGGGCIDILHNHREDFKRRLGVDMELVRVCSRNPEQAEAHGVSDLFTDDFNDILNDPEIDIVIELIGGTTVARDIVLGALNAGKNVVTANKALMATCGEEVMGLAREKNLEVGFEASVGGGIPIIQPLKHSLISNEITSVMGIVNGTTNYMLTRMVDDGLSYDDALAEAQAKASPRPTPPPTWTVSTPPRRLPSWLHRVQQPREAGRRVHRGHPQHHAA
;
A
#
# COMPACT_ATOMS: atom_id res chain seq x y z
N MET A 1 12.29 9.65 20.83
CA MET A 1 12.46 9.77 19.37
C MET A 1 11.09 10.07 18.79
N THR A 2 10.98 11.08 17.97
CA THR A 2 9.72 11.41 17.26
C THR A 2 9.92 11.12 15.79
N ILE A 3 8.98 10.41 15.18
CA ILE A 3 8.94 10.13 13.73
C ILE A 3 8.01 11.17 13.11
N LYS A 4 8.51 11.94 12.15
CA LYS A 4 7.76 12.98 11.45
C LYS A 4 7.17 12.46 10.15
N LEU A 5 5.89 12.74 9.96
CA LEU A 5 5.09 12.22 8.86
C LEU A 5 4.66 13.36 7.92
N GLY A 6 4.80 13.14 6.62
CA GLY A 6 4.17 13.94 5.58
C GLY A 6 3.07 13.13 4.88
N LEU A 7 1.88 13.68 4.72
CA LEU A 7 0.75 13.00 4.12
C LEU A 7 0.32 13.70 2.82
N VAL A 8 0.15 12.92 1.75
CA VAL A 8 -0.33 13.42 0.45
C VAL A 8 -1.67 12.79 0.12
N GLY A 9 -2.71 13.61 0.09
CA GLY A 9 -4.09 13.23 -0.19
C GLY A 9 -4.98 13.23 1.05
N THR A 10 -5.95 14.16 1.12
CA THR A 10 -6.90 14.35 2.22
C THR A 10 -8.31 13.85 1.90
N GLY A 11 -8.45 12.95 0.90
CA GLY A 11 -9.73 12.30 0.60
C GLY A 11 -10.17 11.37 1.74
N THR A 12 -11.18 10.55 1.51
CA THR A 12 -11.77 9.65 2.53
C THR A 12 -10.72 8.83 3.29
N VAL A 13 -9.72 8.27 2.60
CA VAL A 13 -8.67 7.46 3.24
C VAL A 13 -7.68 8.36 3.99
N GLY A 14 -7.27 9.48 3.38
CA GLY A 14 -6.34 10.42 3.99
C GLY A 14 -6.91 11.10 5.23
N GLY A 15 -8.15 11.57 5.15
CA GLY A 15 -8.86 12.13 6.30
C GLY A 15 -8.96 11.13 7.45
N GLY A 16 -9.40 9.89 7.16
CA GLY A 16 -9.41 8.85 8.19
C GLY A 16 -8.03 8.53 8.78
N CYS A 17 -6.96 8.63 7.98
CA CYS A 17 -5.59 8.47 8.48
C CYS A 17 -5.19 9.62 9.41
N ILE A 18 -5.53 10.88 9.07
CA ILE A 18 -5.30 12.05 9.93
C ILE A 18 -6.03 11.89 11.27
N ASP A 19 -7.32 11.53 11.22
CA ASP A 19 -8.13 11.33 12.43
C ASP A 19 -7.55 10.24 13.34
N ILE A 20 -7.08 9.13 12.77
CA ILE A 20 -6.44 8.06 13.53
C ILE A 20 -5.12 8.53 14.16
N LEU A 21 -4.27 9.23 13.41
CA LEU A 21 -3.00 9.75 13.92
C LEU A 21 -3.22 10.74 15.08
N HIS A 22 -4.22 11.62 14.98
CA HIS A 22 -4.58 12.55 16.05
C HIS A 22 -5.16 11.84 17.28
N ASN A 23 -6.21 11.02 17.06
CA ASN A 23 -6.99 10.47 18.17
C ASN A 23 -6.26 9.36 18.92
N HIS A 24 -5.30 8.69 18.30
CA HIS A 24 -4.59 7.54 18.87
C HIS A 24 -3.09 7.78 19.08
N ARG A 25 -2.62 9.03 19.05
CA ARG A 25 -1.19 9.38 19.20
C ARG A 25 -0.56 8.75 20.45
N GLU A 26 -1.22 8.91 21.61
CA GLU A 26 -0.74 8.34 22.87
C GLU A 26 -0.74 6.82 22.91
N ASP A 27 -1.72 6.19 22.24
CA ASP A 27 -1.76 4.73 22.10
C ASP A 27 -0.61 4.22 21.24
N PHE A 28 -0.30 4.90 20.15
CA PHE A 28 0.85 4.56 19.31
C PHE A 28 2.16 4.71 20.07
N LYS A 29 2.33 5.84 20.78
CA LYS A 29 3.50 6.08 21.61
C LYS A 29 3.70 4.98 22.67
N ARG A 30 2.62 4.57 23.34
CA ARG A 30 2.66 3.50 24.34
C ARG A 30 3.00 2.14 23.71
N ARG A 31 2.46 1.81 22.53
CA ARG A 31 2.62 0.49 21.88
C ARG A 31 3.92 0.37 21.11
N LEU A 32 4.34 1.42 20.44
CA LEU A 32 5.51 1.43 19.57
C LEU A 32 6.78 1.94 20.28
N GLY A 33 6.64 2.61 21.41
CA GLY A 33 7.77 3.24 22.12
C GLY A 33 8.31 4.49 21.43
N VAL A 34 7.65 4.98 20.37
CA VAL A 34 8.03 6.17 19.60
C VAL A 34 6.82 7.08 19.42
N ASP A 35 7.06 8.37 19.41
CA ASP A 35 6.04 9.36 19.08
C ASP A 35 5.95 9.53 17.56
N MET A 36 4.74 9.69 17.02
CA MET A 36 4.49 9.97 15.60
C MET A 36 3.80 11.31 15.47
N GLU A 37 4.32 12.17 14.63
CA GLU A 37 3.83 13.52 14.44
C GLU A 37 3.58 13.80 12.95
N LEU A 38 2.34 14.19 12.61
CA LEU A 38 2.01 14.69 11.30
C LEU A 38 2.43 16.15 11.21
N VAL A 39 3.41 16.46 10.35
CA VAL A 39 4.01 17.79 10.25
C VAL A 39 3.67 18.52 8.96
N ARG A 40 3.22 17.79 7.92
CA ARG A 40 2.82 18.40 6.64
C ARG A 40 1.72 17.56 5.97
N VAL A 41 0.75 18.25 5.37
CA VAL A 41 -0.36 17.64 4.64
C VAL A 41 -0.51 18.32 3.28
N CYS A 42 -0.39 17.55 2.21
CA CYS A 42 -0.56 18.06 0.86
C CYS A 42 -1.88 17.59 0.25
N SER A 43 -2.65 18.56 -0.28
CA SER A 43 -3.90 18.28 -0.98
C SER A 43 -4.21 19.39 -1.99
N ARG A 44 -5.05 19.07 -2.96
CA ARG A 44 -5.60 20.08 -3.90
C ARG A 44 -6.81 20.81 -3.34
N ASN A 45 -7.39 20.32 -2.25
CA ASN A 45 -8.57 20.91 -1.62
C ASN A 45 -8.27 21.27 -0.16
N PRO A 46 -8.05 22.57 0.13
CA PRO A 46 -7.76 23.05 1.48
C PRO A 46 -8.92 22.84 2.45
N GLU A 47 -10.19 22.84 1.98
CA GLU A 47 -11.36 22.63 2.83
C GLU A 47 -11.34 21.24 3.50
N GLN A 48 -10.76 20.23 2.82
CA GLN A 48 -10.59 18.90 3.41
C GLN A 48 -9.54 18.90 4.54
N ALA A 49 -8.49 19.70 4.42
CA ALA A 49 -7.50 19.84 5.50
C ALA A 49 -8.12 20.57 6.71
N GLU A 50 -8.94 21.59 6.45
CA GLU A 50 -9.69 22.31 7.49
C GLU A 50 -10.67 21.39 8.23
N ALA A 51 -11.42 20.55 7.49
CA ALA A 51 -12.38 19.61 8.07
C ALA A 51 -11.74 18.62 9.04
N HIS A 52 -10.45 18.31 8.89
CA HIS A 52 -9.67 17.44 9.77
C HIS A 52 -8.76 18.20 10.74
N GLY A 53 -8.90 19.52 10.85
CA GLY A 53 -8.16 20.36 11.81
C GLY A 53 -6.66 20.45 11.55
N VAL A 54 -6.22 20.33 10.28
CA VAL A 54 -4.80 20.35 9.88
C VAL A 54 -4.48 21.49 8.91
N SER A 55 -5.23 22.58 8.95
CA SER A 55 -5.01 23.76 8.09
C SER A 55 -3.61 24.35 8.24
N ASP A 56 -3.07 24.34 9.45
CA ASP A 56 -1.73 24.87 9.74
C ASP A 56 -0.59 24.02 9.12
N LEU A 57 -0.89 22.78 8.75
CA LEU A 57 0.05 21.83 8.13
C LEU A 57 -0.11 21.76 6.61
N PHE A 58 -1.07 22.48 6.06
CA PHE A 58 -1.48 22.38 4.67
C PHE A 58 -0.46 22.96 3.69
N THR A 59 -0.29 22.27 2.57
CA THR A 59 0.35 22.76 1.35
C THR A 59 -0.36 22.21 0.11
N ASP A 60 -0.29 22.89 -1.00
CA ASP A 60 -0.77 22.42 -2.31
C ASP A 60 0.37 21.86 -3.20
N ASP A 61 1.63 21.98 -2.73
CA ASP A 61 2.81 21.42 -3.41
C ASP A 61 3.40 20.25 -2.63
N PHE A 62 3.35 19.06 -3.19
CA PHE A 62 3.95 17.87 -2.58
C PHE A 62 5.49 17.95 -2.47
N ASN A 63 6.14 18.84 -3.22
CA ASN A 63 7.58 19.07 -3.09
C ASN A 63 7.97 19.64 -1.72
N ASP A 64 7.07 20.34 -1.05
CA ASP A 64 7.28 20.79 0.33
C ASP A 64 7.45 19.61 1.30
N ILE A 65 6.81 18.47 1.00
CA ILE A 65 6.99 17.22 1.75
C ILE A 65 8.28 16.51 1.34
N LEU A 66 8.55 16.42 0.04
CA LEU A 66 9.70 15.68 -0.46
C LEU A 66 11.01 16.33 -0.05
N ASN A 67 11.07 17.68 -0.06
CA ASN A 67 12.26 18.45 0.23
C ASN A 67 12.46 18.79 1.72
N ASP A 68 11.46 18.54 2.57
CA ASP A 68 11.58 18.77 4.01
C ASP A 68 12.47 17.71 4.66
N PRO A 69 13.69 18.06 5.15
CA PRO A 69 14.63 17.10 5.71
C PRO A 69 14.15 16.50 7.04
N GLU A 70 13.15 17.09 7.68
CA GLU A 70 12.63 16.62 8.95
C GLU A 70 11.60 15.49 8.79
N ILE A 71 11.05 15.30 7.60
CA ILE A 71 10.07 14.25 7.33
C ILE A 71 10.77 12.91 7.12
N ASP A 72 10.43 11.94 7.96
CA ASP A 72 10.98 10.57 7.92
C ASP A 72 10.18 9.64 7.00
N ILE A 73 8.84 9.81 6.98
CA ILE A 73 7.91 8.93 6.27
C ILE A 73 6.92 9.76 5.46
N VAL A 74 6.74 9.39 4.20
CA VAL A 74 5.71 9.95 3.31
C VAL A 74 4.57 8.96 3.18
N ILE A 75 3.33 9.43 3.44
CA ILE A 75 2.10 8.65 3.31
C ILE A 75 1.38 9.12 2.04
N GLU A 76 1.32 8.27 0.99
CA GLU A 76 0.67 8.55 -0.29
C GLU A 76 -0.74 7.94 -0.32
N LEU A 77 -1.76 8.79 -0.45
CA LEU A 77 -3.18 8.42 -0.45
C LEU A 77 -4.00 9.14 -1.53
N ILE A 78 -3.34 9.59 -2.62
CA ILE A 78 -4.03 10.32 -3.70
C ILE A 78 -4.66 9.42 -4.75
N GLY A 79 -4.13 8.20 -4.91
CA GLY A 79 -4.54 7.29 -5.98
C GLY A 79 -3.99 7.68 -7.36
N GLY A 80 -4.35 6.89 -8.39
CA GLY A 80 -3.78 7.04 -9.75
C GLY A 80 -2.36 6.48 -9.84
N THR A 81 -1.71 6.66 -11.00
CA THR A 81 -0.41 6.02 -11.26
C THR A 81 0.67 6.99 -11.73
N THR A 82 0.30 8.21 -12.15
CA THR A 82 1.25 9.22 -12.63
C THR A 82 1.85 10.02 -11.49
N VAL A 83 1.10 10.96 -10.93
CA VAL A 83 1.56 11.83 -9.84
C VAL A 83 1.92 11.02 -8.59
N ALA A 84 1.14 9.97 -8.27
CA ALA A 84 1.46 9.07 -7.15
C ALA A 84 2.82 8.39 -7.31
N ARG A 85 3.17 7.96 -8.54
CA ARG A 85 4.49 7.40 -8.83
C ARG A 85 5.60 8.42 -8.60
N ASP A 86 5.43 9.66 -9.09
CA ASP A 86 6.43 10.71 -8.93
C ASP A 86 6.65 11.03 -7.44
N ILE A 87 5.58 11.09 -6.64
CA ILE A 87 5.66 11.31 -5.19
C ILE A 87 6.41 10.16 -4.50
N VAL A 88 6.04 8.91 -4.78
CA VAL A 88 6.64 7.75 -4.12
C VAL A 88 8.12 7.60 -4.49
N LEU A 89 8.46 7.71 -5.77
CA LEU A 89 9.86 7.65 -6.20
C LEU A 89 10.65 8.86 -5.72
N GLY A 90 10.05 10.05 -5.72
CA GLY A 90 10.65 11.28 -5.17
C GLY A 90 10.96 11.14 -3.68
N ALA A 91 10.03 10.61 -2.88
CA ALA A 91 10.23 10.35 -1.46
C ALA A 91 11.39 9.37 -1.20
N LEU A 92 11.42 8.25 -1.93
CA LEU A 92 12.51 7.27 -1.84
C LEU A 92 13.86 7.88 -2.25
N ASN A 93 13.90 8.70 -3.31
CA ASN A 93 15.12 9.39 -3.72
C ASN A 93 15.59 10.43 -2.69
N ALA A 94 14.66 11.05 -1.98
CA ALA A 94 14.94 11.96 -0.86
C ALA A 94 15.31 11.24 0.45
N GLY A 95 15.42 9.91 0.44
CA GLY A 95 15.81 9.13 1.62
C GLY A 95 14.69 8.88 2.62
N LYS A 96 13.41 9.05 2.21
CA LYS A 96 12.24 8.89 3.09
C LYS A 96 11.59 7.52 2.87
N ASN A 97 11.14 6.91 3.96
CA ASN A 97 10.28 5.74 3.88
C ASN A 97 8.90 6.11 3.33
N VAL A 98 8.19 5.14 2.77
CA VAL A 98 6.88 5.39 2.14
C VAL A 98 5.83 4.44 2.67
N VAL A 99 4.63 4.96 2.86
CA VAL A 99 3.41 4.17 3.07
C VAL A 99 2.42 4.52 1.97
N THR A 100 1.83 3.52 1.30
CA THR A 100 0.82 3.75 0.26
C THR A 100 -0.35 2.79 0.36
N ALA A 101 -1.56 3.28 0.12
CA ALA A 101 -2.77 2.49 -0.06
C ALA A 101 -3.15 2.32 -1.54
N ASN A 102 -2.26 2.71 -2.46
CA ASN A 102 -2.55 2.81 -3.87
C ASN A 102 -2.38 1.48 -4.60
N LYS A 103 -3.49 0.75 -4.73
CA LYS A 103 -3.53 -0.53 -5.43
C LYS A 103 -3.04 -0.44 -6.89
N ALA A 104 -3.47 0.61 -7.61
CA ALA A 104 -3.12 0.78 -9.01
C ALA A 104 -1.61 1.05 -9.17
N LEU A 105 -1.02 1.88 -8.34
CA LEU A 105 0.42 2.14 -8.32
C LEU A 105 1.21 0.85 -8.08
N MET A 106 0.86 0.10 -7.03
CA MET A 106 1.58 -1.14 -6.70
C MET A 106 1.40 -2.23 -7.76
N ALA A 107 0.25 -2.25 -8.46
CA ALA A 107 0.03 -3.19 -9.56
C ALA A 107 0.86 -2.85 -10.81
N THR A 108 1.06 -1.56 -11.12
CA THR A 108 1.71 -1.11 -12.36
C THR A 108 3.19 -0.77 -12.19
N CYS A 109 3.56 -0.16 -11.06
CA CYS A 109 4.90 0.35 -10.79
C CYS A 109 5.56 -0.32 -9.57
N GLY A 110 4.91 -1.33 -8.97
CA GLY A 110 5.40 -1.94 -7.72
C GLY A 110 6.81 -2.52 -7.82
N GLU A 111 7.20 -3.05 -8.98
CA GLU A 111 8.55 -3.56 -9.21
C GLU A 111 9.60 -2.44 -9.15
N GLU A 112 9.34 -1.31 -9.80
CA GLU A 112 10.20 -0.13 -9.79
C GLU A 112 10.31 0.46 -8.38
N VAL A 113 9.15 0.66 -7.71
CA VAL A 113 9.09 1.20 -6.35
C VAL A 113 9.87 0.32 -5.36
N MET A 114 9.63 -0.99 -5.38
CA MET A 114 10.32 -1.92 -4.48
C MET A 114 11.79 -2.12 -4.86
N GLY A 115 12.15 -1.94 -6.13
CA GLY A 115 13.54 -1.95 -6.62
C GLY A 115 14.32 -0.79 -6.04
N LEU A 116 13.79 0.44 -6.19
CA LEU A 116 14.40 1.66 -5.67
C LEU A 116 14.49 1.66 -4.13
N ALA A 117 13.43 1.22 -3.45
CA ALA A 117 13.43 1.11 -1.99
C ALA A 117 14.57 0.20 -1.49
N ARG A 118 14.79 -0.95 -2.14
CA ARG A 118 15.90 -1.86 -1.80
C ARG A 118 17.26 -1.22 -2.08
N GLU A 119 17.43 -0.56 -3.21
CA GLU A 119 18.66 0.14 -3.56
C GLU A 119 19.03 1.20 -2.51
N LYS A 120 18.03 1.95 -2.05
CA LYS A 120 18.19 3.00 -1.05
C LYS A 120 18.18 2.50 0.39
N ASN A 121 17.96 1.20 0.63
CA ASN A 121 17.77 0.60 1.96
C ASN A 121 16.62 1.24 2.75
N LEU A 122 15.52 1.55 2.07
CA LEU A 122 14.31 2.14 2.61
C LEU A 122 13.15 1.13 2.60
N GLU A 123 12.14 1.40 3.42
CA GLU A 123 10.94 0.57 3.51
C GLU A 123 9.75 1.21 2.77
N VAL A 124 8.96 0.34 2.14
CA VAL A 124 7.65 0.69 1.58
C VAL A 124 6.58 -0.15 2.25
N GLY A 125 5.70 0.51 3.01
CA GLY A 125 4.50 -0.08 3.60
C GLY A 125 3.34 0.00 2.62
N PHE A 126 2.80 -1.14 2.17
CA PHE A 126 1.70 -1.17 1.20
C PHE A 126 0.57 -2.15 1.57
N GLU A 127 0.45 -2.47 2.86
CA GLU A 127 -0.61 -3.37 3.37
C GLU A 127 -2.00 -2.91 2.94
N ALA A 128 -2.28 -1.60 3.04
CA ALA A 128 -3.56 -1.02 2.65
C ALA A 128 -3.84 -1.05 1.14
N SER A 129 -2.84 -1.35 0.31
CA SER A 129 -2.99 -1.53 -1.15
C SER A 129 -3.57 -2.90 -1.51
N VAL A 130 -3.57 -3.85 -0.57
CA VAL A 130 -3.93 -5.25 -0.82
C VAL A 130 -4.91 -5.74 0.25
N GLY A 131 -6.15 -6.01 -0.15
CA GLY A 131 -7.15 -6.56 0.78
C GLY A 131 -7.45 -5.64 1.96
N GLY A 132 -7.89 -4.41 1.72
CA GLY A 132 -8.08 -3.38 2.75
C GLY A 132 -8.70 -3.90 4.05
N GLY A 133 -8.04 -3.67 5.18
CA GLY A 133 -8.42 -4.19 6.50
C GLY A 133 -8.00 -5.64 6.79
N ILE A 134 -7.42 -6.35 5.82
CA ILE A 134 -6.98 -7.74 5.97
C ILE A 134 -5.45 -7.80 5.91
N PRO A 135 -4.75 -8.13 7.01
CA PRO A 135 -3.30 -8.21 7.03
C PRO A 135 -2.82 -9.44 6.26
N ILE A 136 -2.12 -9.23 5.15
CA ILE A 136 -1.56 -10.30 4.31
C ILE A 136 -0.09 -10.05 3.95
N ILE A 137 0.29 -8.81 3.65
CA ILE A 137 1.65 -8.47 3.23
C ILE A 137 2.63 -8.61 4.38
N GLN A 138 2.30 -8.09 5.56
CA GLN A 138 3.14 -8.21 6.75
C GLN A 138 3.36 -9.67 7.18
N PRO A 139 2.32 -10.54 7.27
CA PRO A 139 2.53 -11.96 7.51
C PRO A 139 3.44 -12.63 6.48
N LEU A 140 3.28 -12.34 5.18
CA LEU A 140 4.14 -12.88 4.13
C LEU A 140 5.60 -12.42 4.25
N LYS A 141 5.81 -11.15 4.61
CA LYS A 141 7.16 -10.56 4.73
C LYS A 141 7.91 -11.00 5.98
N HIS A 142 7.22 -11.22 7.09
CA HIS A 142 7.83 -11.40 8.39
C HIS A 142 7.50 -12.74 9.05
N SER A 143 6.22 -13.11 9.14
CA SER A 143 5.81 -14.31 9.87
C SER A 143 6.08 -15.61 9.10
N LEU A 144 5.98 -15.57 7.77
CA LEU A 144 6.12 -16.72 6.89
C LEU A 144 7.45 -16.73 6.12
N ILE A 145 8.44 -15.95 6.54
CA ILE A 145 9.71 -15.77 5.81
C ILE A 145 10.52 -17.07 5.67
N SER A 146 10.35 -18.01 6.59
CA SER A 146 11.01 -19.34 6.56
C SER A 146 10.22 -20.38 5.76
N ASN A 147 9.03 -20.05 5.26
CA ASN A 147 8.17 -20.97 4.53
C ASN A 147 8.29 -20.74 3.02
N GLU A 148 8.18 -21.83 2.25
CA GLU A 148 7.99 -21.78 0.80
C GLU A 148 6.48 -21.64 0.51
N ILE A 149 6.06 -20.49 -0.04
CA ILE A 149 4.67 -20.27 -0.41
C ILE A 149 4.43 -20.79 -1.82
N THR A 150 3.68 -21.88 -1.93
CA THR A 150 3.39 -22.55 -3.20
C THR A 150 2.13 -22.01 -3.87
N SER A 151 1.16 -21.54 -3.09
CA SER A 151 -0.08 -20.96 -3.62
C SER A 151 -0.70 -19.94 -2.65
N VAL A 152 -1.44 -18.98 -3.22
CA VAL A 152 -2.27 -18.04 -2.46
C VAL A 152 -3.67 -18.06 -3.05
N MET A 153 -4.68 -18.27 -2.21
CA MET A 153 -6.09 -18.21 -2.59
C MET A 153 -6.83 -17.19 -1.74
N GLY A 154 -7.79 -16.48 -2.32
CA GLY A 154 -8.59 -15.52 -1.58
C GLY A 154 -9.62 -14.81 -2.44
N ILE A 155 -10.57 -14.15 -1.78
CA ILE A 155 -11.50 -13.21 -2.40
C ILE A 155 -10.79 -11.85 -2.41
N VAL A 156 -10.25 -11.47 -3.56
CA VAL A 156 -9.41 -10.27 -3.70
C VAL A 156 -10.19 -9.01 -4.11
N ASN A 157 -11.47 -9.16 -4.46
CA ASN A 157 -12.34 -8.04 -4.83
C ASN A 157 -13.77 -8.29 -4.35
N GLY A 158 -14.22 -7.48 -3.37
CA GLY A 158 -15.56 -7.61 -2.79
C GLY A 158 -16.69 -7.39 -3.80
N THR A 159 -16.54 -6.41 -4.69
CA THR A 159 -17.57 -6.10 -5.70
C THR A 159 -17.75 -7.23 -6.71
N THR A 160 -16.65 -7.77 -7.23
CA THR A 160 -16.71 -8.93 -8.15
C THR A 160 -17.29 -10.15 -7.45
N ASN A 161 -16.91 -10.39 -6.20
CA ASN A 161 -17.49 -11.49 -5.41
C ASN A 161 -18.99 -11.30 -5.23
N TYR A 162 -19.44 -10.09 -4.88
CA TYR A 162 -20.86 -9.76 -4.77
C TYR A 162 -21.63 -10.06 -6.06
N MET A 163 -21.11 -9.57 -7.22
CA MET A 163 -21.72 -9.80 -8.52
C MET A 163 -21.82 -11.29 -8.83
N LEU A 164 -20.73 -12.04 -8.67
CA LEU A 164 -20.73 -13.49 -8.92
C LEU A 164 -21.70 -14.25 -8.01
N THR A 165 -21.79 -13.87 -6.74
CA THR A 165 -22.75 -14.44 -5.80
C THR A 165 -24.19 -14.21 -6.28
N ARG A 166 -24.54 -12.96 -6.67
CA ARG A 166 -25.88 -12.64 -7.18
C ARG A 166 -26.21 -13.39 -8.47
N MET A 167 -25.22 -13.56 -9.37
CA MET A 167 -25.41 -14.34 -10.60
C MET A 167 -25.65 -15.83 -10.32
N VAL A 168 -24.97 -16.41 -9.30
CA VAL A 168 -25.07 -17.83 -8.98
C VAL A 168 -26.32 -18.12 -8.14
N ASP A 169 -26.54 -17.35 -7.07
CA ASP A 169 -27.60 -17.64 -6.10
C ASP A 169 -28.96 -17.17 -6.56
N ASP A 170 -29.02 -16.02 -7.26
CA ASP A 170 -30.29 -15.39 -7.66
C ASP A 170 -30.52 -15.44 -9.18
N GLY A 171 -29.58 -15.99 -9.94
CA GLY A 171 -29.72 -16.14 -11.40
C GLY A 171 -29.69 -14.82 -12.17
N LEU A 172 -29.15 -13.74 -11.58
CA LEU A 172 -29.08 -12.43 -12.25
C LEU A 172 -28.16 -12.48 -13.46
N SER A 173 -28.49 -11.68 -14.47
CA SER A 173 -27.56 -11.41 -15.56
C SER A 173 -26.34 -10.63 -15.07
N TYR A 174 -25.24 -10.63 -15.85
CA TYR A 174 -24.07 -9.82 -15.52
C TYR A 174 -24.40 -8.33 -15.40
N ASP A 175 -25.20 -7.82 -16.35
CA ASP A 175 -25.57 -6.40 -16.41
C ASP A 175 -26.44 -5.99 -15.21
N ASP A 176 -27.39 -6.82 -14.81
CA ASP A 176 -28.23 -6.58 -13.62
C ASP A 176 -27.39 -6.63 -12.33
N ALA A 177 -26.52 -7.63 -12.20
CA ALA A 177 -25.63 -7.75 -11.04
C ALA A 177 -24.65 -6.57 -10.96
N LEU A 178 -24.17 -6.07 -12.10
CA LEU A 178 -23.32 -4.88 -12.18
C LEU A 178 -24.08 -3.62 -11.75
N ALA A 179 -25.28 -3.41 -12.29
CA ALA A 179 -26.11 -2.26 -11.94
C ALA A 179 -26.43 -2.24 -10.43
N GLU A 180 -26.79 -3.40 -9.86
CA GLU A 180 -27.04 -3.53 -8.43
C GLU A 180 -25.77 -3.24 -7.59
N ALA A 181 -24.63 -3.75 -8.00
CA ALA A 181 -23.37 -3.52 -7.33
C ALA A 181 -22.95 -2.03 -7.38
N GLN A 182 -23.20 -1.36 -8.50
CA GLN A 182 -22.95 0.08 -8.64
C GLN A 182 -23.88 0.91 -7.75
N ALA A 183 -25.14 0.54 -7.65
CA ALA A 183 -26.12 1.23 -6.79
C ALA A 183 -25.77 1.11 -5.29
N LYS A 184 -25.16 -0.02 -4.88
CA LYS A 184 -24.73 -0.27 -3.49
C LYS A 184 -23.32 0.25 -3.19
N ALA A 185 -22.49 0.50 -4.22
CA ALA A 185 -21.17 1.08 -4.02
C ALA A 185 -21.31 2.57 -3.61
N SER A 186 -20.51 3.02 -2.65
CA SER A 186 -20.40 4.45 -2.37
C SER A 186 -20.06 5.21 -3.66
N PRO A 187 -20.66 6.39 -3.90
CA PRO A 187 -20.50 7.12 -5.15
C PRO A 187 -19.02 7.46 -5.37
N ARG A 188 -18.37 6.69 -6.25
CA ARG A 188 -17.05 7.04 -6.80
C ARG A 188 -17.29 7.66 -8.17
N PRO A 189 -16.64 8.79 -8.51
CA PRO A 189 -16.88 9.53 -9.77
C PRO A 189 -16.59 8.71 -11.02
N THR A 190 -15.80 7.64 -10.92
CA THR A 190 -15.47 6.73 -12.01
C THR A 190 -15.43 5.29 -11.50
N PRO A 191 -16.03 4.32 -12.21
CA PRO A 191 -15.84 2.92 -11.86
C PRO A 191 -14.33 2.60 -11.94
N PRO A 192 -13.76 1.95 -10.91
CA PRO A 192 -12.36 1.56 -10.98
C PRO A 192 -12.16 0.56 -12.15
N PRO A 193 -10.99 0.53 -12.78
CA PRO A 193 -10.69 -0.40 -13.89
C PRO A 193 -10.81 -1.90 -13.51
N THR A 194 -11.13 -2.19 -12.25
CA THR A 194 -11.35 -3.54 -11.71
C THR A 194 -12.70 -4.18 -12.11
N TRP A 195 -13.55 -3.49 -12.85
CA TRP A 195 -14.83 -4.04 -13.33
C TRP A 195 -14.69 -4.93 -14.58
N THR A 196 -13.58 -4.88 -15.27
CA THR A 196 -13.25 -5.88 -16.26
C THR A 196 -12.75 -7.14 -15.54
N VAL A 197 -13.49 -8.23 -15.66
CA VAL A 197 -13.07 -9.56 -15.22
C VAL A 197 -11.87 -9.97 -16.09
N SER A 198 -10.69 -9.48 -15.76
CA SER A 198 -9.47 -10.12 -16.22
C SER A 198 -9.31 -11.36 -15.35
N THR A 199 -9.34 -12.53 -15.96
CA THR A 199 -8.92 -13.78 -15.33
C THR A 199 -7.63 -13.50 -14.56
N PRO A 200 -7.57 -13.79 -13.25
CA PRO A 200 -6.33 -13.57 -12.51
C PRO A 200 -5.21 -14.30 -13.25
N PRO A 201 -4.06 -13.67 -13.44
CA PRO A 201 -2.94 -14.34 -14.09
C PRO A 201 -2.66 -15.62 -13.29
N ARG A 202 -2.51 -16.75 -13.97
CA ARG A 202 -2.23 -18.07 -13.37
C ARG A 202 -0.90 -18.11 -12.60
N ARG A 203 -0.18 -17.00 -12.52
CA ARG A 203 1.06 -16.81 -11.75
C ARG A 203 0.88 -15.65 -10.79
N LEU A 204 1.35 -15.84 -9.56
CA LEU A 204 1.51 -14.75 -8.60
C LEU A 204 2.27 -13.59 -9.28
N PRO A 205 1.84 -12.34 -9.10
CA PRO A 205 2.57 -11.20 -9.62
C PRO A 205 4.04 -11.31 -9.24
N SER A 206 4.94 -10.97 -10.16
CA SER A 206 6.39 -11.11 -9.96
C SER A 206 6.91 -10.38 -8.71
N TRP A 207 6.22 -9.32 -8.28
CA TRP A 207 6.54 -8.60 -7.06
C TRP A 207 6.21 -9.40 -5.78
N LEU A 208 5.19 -10.28 -5.79
CA LEU A 208 4.88 -11.14 -4.64
C LEU A 208 5.98 -12.20 -4.43
N HIS A 209 6.55 -12.73 -5.51
CA HIS A 209 7.73 -13.58 -5.44
C HIS A 209 8.94 -12.85 -4.85
N ARG A 210 9.07 -11.54 -5.10
CA ARG A 210 10.19 -10.73 -4.59
C ARG A 210 10.01 -10.24 -3.15
N VAL A 211 8.78 -10.20 -2.64
CA VAL A 211 8.52 -9.91 -1.22
C VAL A 211 9.14 -10.97 -0.32
N GLN A 212 9.30 -12.21 -0.81
CA GLN A 212 9.85 -13.33 -0.06
C GLN A 212 11.36 -13.55 -0.25
N GLN A 213 12.04 -12.86 -1.16
CA GLN A 213 13.48 -13.03 -1.30
C GLN A 213 14.20 -12.39 -0.10
N PRO A 214 15.03 -13.17 0.63
CA PRO A 214 15.85 -12.61 1.68
C PRO A 214 16.76 -11.53 1.08
N ARG A 215 16.98 -10.45 1.83
CA ARG A 215 18.06 -9.50 1.53
C ARG A 215 19.33 -10.31 1.42
N GLU A 216 19.96 -10.37 0.25
CA GLU A 216 21.30 -10.91 0.13
C GLU A 216 22.26 -9.98 0.88
N ALA A 217 22.40 -10.24 2.17
CA ALA A 217 23.57 -9.82 2.90
C ALA A 217 24.75 -10.58 2.28
N GLY A 218 25.64 -9.86 1.61
CA GLY A 218 26.75 -10.45 0.84
C GLY A 218 27.60 -11.41 1.67
N ARG A 219 27.27 -12.69 1.60
CA ARG A 219 28.13 -13.81 1.95
C ARG A 219 27.81 -14.98 1.03
N ARG A 220 28.69 -15.23 0.08
CA ARG A 220 28.74 -16.52 -0.61
C ARG A 220 29.02 -17.61 0.43
N VAL A 221 27.97 -18.36 0.77
CA VAL A 221 28.18 -19.64 1.44
C VAL A 221 28.47 -20.67 0.36
N HIS A 222 29.72 -21.07 0.28
CA HIS A 222 30.11 -22.25 -0.49
C HIS A 222 29.38 -23.47 0.10
N ARG A 223 28.38 -23.99 -0.61
CA ARG A 223 27.85 -25.34 -0.34
C ARG A 223 28.88 -26.36 -0.83
N GLY A 224 29.64 -26.90 0.09
CA GLY A 224 30.40 -28.11 -0.15
C GLY A 224 29.42 -29.28 -0.35
N HIS A 225 29.51 -29.94 -1.51
CA HIS A 225 28.86 -31.25 -1.72
C HIS A 225 29.46 -32.27 -0.78
N PRO A 226 28.68 -33.08 -0.04
CA PRO A 226 29.19 -34.29 0.56
C PRO A 226 29.38 -35.33 -0.55
N GLN A 227 30.63 -35.72 -0.79
CA GLN A 227 30.94 -36.91 -1.59
C GLN A 227 30.57 -38.14 -0.76
N HIS A 228 29.62 -38.93 -1.25
CA HIS A 228 29.41 -40.29 -0.78
C HIS A 228 30.57 -41.16 -1.29
N HIS A 229 31.44 -41.59 -0.41
CA HIS A 229 32.26 -42.74 -0.65
C HIS A 229 31.48 -43.98 -0.19
N ALA A 230 31.17 -44.84 -1.17
CA ALA A 230 30.79 -46.21 -0.95
C ALA A 230 32.06 -47.03 -0.73
N ALA A 231 32.08 -47.82 0.31
CA ALA A 231 32.80 -49.06 0.45
C ALA A 231 32.00 -49.99 1.38
#